data_f66a9ba78e36271a4ddd9fde87cac56a
#
_entry.id   f66a9ba78e36271a4ddd9fde87cac56a
#
_cell.length_a   1.000
_cell.length_b   1.000
_cell.length_c   1.000
_cell.angle_alpha   90.00
_cell.angle_beta   90.00
_cell.angle_gamma   90.00
#
_symmetry.space_group_name_H-M   'P 1'
#
loop_
_entity.id
_entity.type
_entity.pdbx_description
1 polymer ?
#
loop_
_entity_poly.entity_id
_entity_poly.type
_entity_poly.pdbx_seq_one_letter_code
_entity_poly.pdbx_strand_id
1 'polypeptide(L)'
;MSRFLILQLRPEAEASDDEFAAFLAKGGLSAEQVHRIRLDCEDLPEGLDPRDYAGVIVGGGPGCVSDPAQGKSAVEAKIEAACLSLMPAITAADVPFLGCCYGIGILAHHLGAEVGKARYGEPVGAVRCARTEAGAGDPLLEGLPDQFDAFVGHKEAVQTLPKGAAHLLSSGPCPFQMIRHGDNVYATQFHPEADAAGFESRIRIYRHKGYF
;
A
#
# COMPACT_ATOMS: atom_id res chain seq x y z
N MET A 1 14.66 9.58 -18.56
CA MET A 1 14.09 8.36 -17.96
C MET A 1 12.77 8.76 -17.33
N SER A 2 11.72 7.94 -17.42
CA SER A 2 10.45 8.17 -16.72
C SER A 2 10.68 8.12 -15.22
N ARG A 3 10.05 9.04 -14.48
CA ARG A 3 10.12 9.04 -13.00
C ARG A 3 9.15 8.02 -12.42
N PHE A 4 9.36 7.65 -11.17
CA PHE A 4 8.35 6.97 -10.36
C PHE A 4 7.36 7.99 -9.78
N LEU A 5 6.09 7.63 -9.69
CA LEU A 5 5.09 8.40 -8.97
C LEU A 5 4.94 7.79 -7.56
N ILE A 6 5.12 8.59 -6.51
CA ILE A 6 4.86 8.18 -5.14
C ILE A 6 3.71 9.02 -4.57
N LEU A 7 2.60 8.36 -4.28
CA LEU A 7 1.41 8.95 -3.66
C LEU A 7 1.45 8.68 -2.16
N GLN A 8 1.50 9.73 -1.36
CA GLN A 8 1.53 9.64 0.10
C GLN A 8 0.19 10.02 0.70
N LEU A 9 -0.27 9.21 1.65
CA LEU A 9 -1.61 9.23 2.21
C LEU A 9 -1.64 9.64 3.68
N ARG A 10 -0.46 9.95 4.25
CA ARG A 10 -0.32 10.33 5.67
C ARG A 10 -0.41 11.85 5.83
N PRO A 11 -1.40 12.37 6.58
CA PRO A 11 -1.52 13.80 6.81
C PRO A 11 -0.45 14.36 7.76
N GLU A 12 0.17 13.52 8.58
CA GLU A 12 1.27 13.93 9.45
C GLU A 12 2.57 14.07 8.65
N ALA A 13 3.10 15.31 8.56
CA ALA A 13 4.28 15.59 7.75
C ALA A 13 5.49 14.73 8.13
N GLU A 14 5.76 14.56 9.45
CA GLU A 14 6.85 13.71 9.93
C GLU A 14 6.70 12.26 9.44
N ALA A 15 5.51 11.67 9.56
CA ALA A 15 5.27 10.31 9.10
C ALA A 15 5.34 10.17 7.57
N SER A 16 4.91 11.20 6.85
CA SER A 16 4.98 11.24 5.39
C SER A 16 6.44 11.35 4.91
N ASP A 17 7.25 12.19 5.57
CA ASP A 17 8.65 12.37 5.21
C ASP A 17 9.48 11.13 5.54
N ASP A 18 9.26 10.49 6.69
CA ASP A 18 9.88 9.22 7.07
C ASP A 18 9.54 8.11 6.06
N GLU A 19 8.27 8.00 5.66
CA GLU A 19 7.84 7.03 4.67
C GLU A 19 8.47 7.29 3.30
N PHE A 20 8.56 8.55 2.88
CA PHE A 20 9.20 8.93 1.61
C PHE A 20 10.68 8.56 1.60
N ALA A 21 11.41 8.90 2.67
CA ALA A 21 12.81 8.54 2.83
C ALA A 21 13.02 7.02 2.81
N ALA A 22 12.11 6.26 3.42
CA ALA A 22 12.14 4.81 3.42
C ALA A 22 11.93 4.22 2.00
N PHE A 23 10.97 4.74 1.22
CA PHE A 23 10.79 4.34 -0.18
C PHE A 23 12.02 4.62 -1.04
N LEU A 24 12.64 5.79 -0.88
CA LEU A 24 13.88 6.10 -1.59
C LEU A 24 14.99 5.13 -1.24
N ALA A 25 15.21 4.91 0.05
CA ALA A 25 16.29 4.04 0.54
C ALA A 25 16.10 2.58 0.11
N LYS A 26 14.90 2.01 0.29
CA LYS A 26 14.61 0.61 -0.06
C LYS A 26 14.50 0.39 -1.56
N GLY A 27 14.00 1.37 -2.30
CA GLY A 27 13.91 1.32 -3.77
C GLY A 27 15.23 1.65 -4.49
N GLY A 28 16.26 2.09 -3.77
CA GLY A 28 17.50 2.56 -4.40
C GLY A 28 17.29 3.78 -5.30
N LEU A 29 16.32 4.63 -4.96
CA LEU A 29 15.91 5.78 -5.75
C LEU A 29 16.51 7.08 -5.22
N SER A 30 16.83 8.00 -6.11
CA SER A 30 17.10 9.39 -5.75
C SER A 30 15.82 10.24 -5.85
N ALA A 31 15.79 11.37 -5.16
CA ALA A 31 14.62 12.26 -5.18
C ALA A 31 14.28 12.79 -6.59
N GLU A 32 15.29 12.96 -7.46
CA GLU A 32 15.11 13.43 -8.85
C GLU A 32 14.43 12.38 -9.74
N GLN A 33 14.50 11.10 -9.37
CA GLN A 33 13.84 10.00 -10.07
C GLN A 33 12.38 9.85 -9.68
N VAL A 34 11.88 10.66 -8.74
CA VAL A 34 10.55 10.53 -8.16
C VAL A 34 9.73 11.80 -8.39
N HIS A 35 8.45 11.62 -8.67
CA HIS A 35 7.41 12.62 -8.52
C HIS A 35 6.62 12.27 -7.25
N ARG A 36 6.90 12.98 -6.17
CA ARG A 36 6.20 12.83 -4.89
C ARG A 36 4.96 13.70 -4.88
N ILE A 37 3.81 13.15 -4.49
CA ILE A 37 2.56 13.89 -4.26
C ILE A 37 2.03 13.54 -2.88
N ARG A 38 1.82 14.54 -2.04
CA ARG A 38 1.16 14.42 -0.74
C ARG A 38 -0.32 14.72 -0.89
N LEU A 39 -1.14 13.68 -0.99
CA LEU A 39 -2.58 13.81 -1.26
C LEU A 39 -3.38 14.45 -0.13
N ASP A 40 -2.81 14.56 1.07
CA ASP A 40 -3.42 15.30 2.18
C ASP A 40 -3.46 16.82 1.94
N CYS A 41 -2.47 17.37 1.25
CA CYS A 41 -2.34 18.80 1.01
C CYS A 41 -2.24 19.19 -0.48
N GLU A 42 -2.02 18.23 -1.38
CA GLU A 42 -1.90 18.46 -2.82
C GLU A 42 -3.02 17.73 -3.58
N ASP A 43 -3.42 18.27 -4.73
CA ASP A 43 -4.28 17.59 -5.68
C ASP A 43 -3.44 16.86 -6.72
N LEU A 44 -4.03 15.85 -7.37
CA LEU A 44 -3.39 15.29 -8.56
C LEU A 44 -3.29 16.37 -9.64
N PRO A 45 -2.12 16.55 -10.26
CA PRO A 45 -1.99 17.46 -11.42
C PRO A 45 -3.01 17.15 -12.50
N GLU A 46 -3.54 18.20 -13.13
CA GLU A 46 -4.44 18.05 -14.27
C GLU A 46 -3.76 17.25 -15.39
N GLY A 47 -4.45 16.24 -15.90
CA GLY A 47 -3.93 15.39 -16.97
C GLY A 47 -2.86 14.38 -16.53
N LEU A 48 -2.63 14.19 -15.22
CA LEU A 48 -1.72 13.15 -14.76
C LEU A 48 -2.16 11.78 -15.25
N ASP A 49 -1.28 11.12 -15.99
CA ASP A 49 -1.49 9.75 -16.48
C ASP A 49 -0.46 8.80 -15.83
N PRO A 50 -0.89 7.75 -15.11
CA PRO A 50 0.04 6.81 -14.49
C PRO A 50 0.91 6.05 -15.49
N ARG A 51 0.49 5.99 -16.78
CA ARG A 51 1.25 5.35 -17.87
C ARG A 51 2.51 6.10 -18.25
N ASP A 52 2.62 7.38 -17.89
CA ASP A 52 3.80 8.21 -18.17
C ASP A 52 4.94 7.98 -17.16
N TYR A 53 4.69 7.20 -16.12
CA TYR A 53 5.65 6.90 -15.07
C TYR A 53 6.29 5.52 -15.24
N ALA A 54 7.51 5.36 -14.72
CA ALA A 54 8.18 4.07 -14.65
C ALA A 54 7.47 3.07 -13.73
N GLY A 55 6.69 3.59 -12.79
CA GLY A 55 5.85 2.84 -11.86
C GLY A 55 5.20 3.79 -10.87
N VAL A 56 4.18 3.28 -10.18
CA VAL A 56 3.39 4.00 -9.18
C VAL A 56 3.49 3.30 -7.84
N ILE A 57 3.81 4.04 -6.79
CA ILE A 57 3.80 3.55 -5.40
C ILE A 57 2.71 4.31 -4.65
N VAL A 58 1.84 3.58 -3.98
CA VAL A 58 0.83 4.12 -3.06
C VAL A 58 1.21 3.70 -1.65
N GLY A 59 1.52 4.66 -0.81
CA GLY A 59 1.93 4.44 0.57
C GLY A 59 0.81 3.96 1.49
N GLY A 60 1.16 3.78 2.75
CA GLY A 60 0.19 3.51 3.80
C GLY A 60 -0.48 4.78 4.32
N GLY A 61 -1.51 4.63 5.15
CA GLY A 61 -2.21 5.75 5.74
C GLY A 61 -3.18 5.33 6.83
N PRO A 62 -3.70 6.30 7.62
CA PRO A 62 -4.63 6.02 8.70
C PRO A 62 -6.07 5.72 8.21
N GLY A 63 -6.39 6.03 6.95
CA GLY A 63 -7.71 5.82 6.37
C GLY A 63 -8.03 4.34 6.14
N CYS A 64 -9.30 4.06 5.94
CA CYS A 64 -9.82 2.74 5.60
C CYS A 64 -10.84 2.87 4.48
N VAL A 65 -10.69 2.06 3.43
CA VAL A 65 -11.62 2.07 2.28
C VAL A 65 -13.03 1.67 2.71
N SER A 66 -13.14 0.75 3.66
CA SER A 66 -14.43 0.24 4.16
C SER A 66 -15.17 1.18 5.11
N ASP A 67 -14.58 2.30 5.51
CA ASP A 67 -15.28 3.26 6.35
C ASP A 67 -16.44 3.93 5.58
N PRO A 68 -17.59 4.10 6.23
CA PRO A 68 -18.73 4.78 5.59
C PRO A 68 -18.33 6.19 5.14
N ALA A 69 -18.80 6.61 3.95
CA ALA A 69 -18.47 7.92 3.40
C ALA A 69 -18.79 9.08 4.37
N GLN A 70 -19.85 8.95 5.17
CA GLN A 70 -20.26 9.95 6.17
C GLN A 70 -19.32 10.01 7.39
N GLY A 71 -18.52 8.96 7.60
CA GLY A 71 -17.55 8.89 8.71
C GLY A 71 -16.16 9.37 8.33
N LYS A 72 -15.87 9.54 7.02
CA LYS A 72 -14.58 10.01 6.54
C LYS A 72 -14.46 11.52 6.65
N SER A 73 -13.31 12.00 7.07
CA SER A 73 -12.97 13.42 6.95
C SER A 73 -12.86 13.83 5.48
N ALA A 74 -12.96 15.12 5.18
CA ALA A 74 -12.79 15.62 3.81
C ALA A 74 -11.41 15.24 3.22
N VAL A 75 -10.38 15.19 4.05
CA VAL A 75 -9.02 14.80 3.64
C VAL A 75 -8.97 13.31 3.29
N GLU A 76 -9.53 12.44 4.12
CA GLU A 76 -9.59 11.00 3.84
C GLU A 76 -10.37 10.70 2.56
N ALA A 77 -11.53 11.33 2.38
CA ALA A 77 -12.34 11.18 1.18
C ALA A 77 -11.60 11.67 -0.09
N LYS A 78 -10.89 12.79 0.00
CA LYS A 78 -10.04 13.33 -1.07
C LYS A 78 -8.92 12.34 -1.46
N ILE A 79 -8.17 11.85 -0.48
CA ILE A 79 -7.07 10.90 -0.66
C ILE A 79 -7.57 9.64 -1.36
N GLU A 80 -8.66 9.06 -0.85
CA GLU A 80 -9.24 7.83 -1.41
C GLU A 80 -9.71 8.04 -2.84
N ALA A 81 -10.46 9.13 -3.11
CA ALA A 81 -10.94 9.44 -4.45
C ALA A 81 -9.80 9.64 -5.44
N ALA A 82 -8.71 10.32 -5.04
CA ALA A 82 -7.52 10.51 -5.85
C ALA A 82 -6.86 9.17 -6.21
N CYS A 83 -6.63 8.30 -5.22
CA CYS A 83 -6.07 6.98 -5.47
C CYS A 83 -6.96 6.14 -6.39
N LEU A 84 -8.27 6.05 -6.10
CA LEU A 84 -9.21 5.27 -6.88
C LEU A 84 -9.36 5.77 -8.32
N SER A 85 -9.19 7.08 -8.57
CA SER A 85 -9.29 7.65 -9.91
C SER A 85 -8.19 7.15 -10.87
N LEU A 86 -7.04 6.74 -10.35
CA LEU A 86 -5.91 6.24 -11.15
C LEU A 86 -5.98 4.73 -11.40
N MET A 87 -6.69 3.98 -10.56
CA MET A 87 -6.71 2.51 -10.62
C MET A 87 -7.19 1.93 -11.95
N PRO A 88 -8.22 2.49 -12.63
CA PRO A 88 -8.65 1.96 -13.94
C PRO A 88 -7.52 1.98 -14.99
N ALA A 89 -6.75 3.07 -15.07
CA ALA A 89 -5.64 3.17 -16.00
C ALA A 89 -4.48 2.22 -15.62
N ILE A 90 -4.16 2.13 -14.32
CA ILE A 90 -3.12 1.25 -13.78
C ILE A 90 -3.43 -0.20 -14.10
N THR A 91 -4.64 -0.68 -13.76
CA THR A 91 -5.00 -2.11 -13.94
C THR A 91 -5.24 -2.48 -15.40
N ALA A 92 -5.81 -1.58 -16.22
CA ALA A 92 -6.07 -1.86 -17.63
C ALA A 92 -4.80 -1.88 -18.49
N ALA A 93 -3.79 -1.07 -18.14
CA ALA A 93 -2.52 -1.00 -18.85
C ALA A 93 -1.39 -1.79 -18.19
N ASP A 94 -1.69 -2.49 -17.09
CA ASP A 94 -0.72 -3.24 -16.28
C ASP A 94 0.51 -2.41 -15.90
N VAL A 95 0.28 -1.14 -15.53
CA VAL A 95 1.33 -0.20 -15.12
C VAL A 95 2.03 -0.77 -13.87
N PRO A 96 3.37 -0.78 -13.80
CA PRO A 96 4.06 -1.21 -12.59
C PRO A 96 3.55 -0.45 -11.36
N PHE A 97 3.00 -1.18 -10.39
CA PHE A 97 2.34 -0.62 -9.23
C PHE A 97 2.71 -1.37 -7.96
N LEU A 98 2.93 -0.63 -6.88
CA LEU A 98 3.07 -1.17 -5.55
C LEU A 98 2.16 -0.41 -4.58
N GLY A 99 1.13 -1.08 -4.05
CA GLY A 99 0.28 -0.56 -2.98
C GLY A 99 0.68 -1.11 -1.62
N CYS A 100 0.99 -0.24 -0.64
CA CYS A 100 1.41 -0.64 0.70
C CYS A 100 0.29 -0.38 1.72
N CYS A 101 -0.08 -1.35 2.53
CA CYS A 101 -1.06 -1.25 3.62
C CYS A 101 -2.42 -0.68 3.14
N TYR A 102 -2.66 0.62 3.24
CA TYR A 102 -3.86 1.23 2.66
C TYR A 102 -3.95 0.99 1.14
N GLY A 103 -2.81 0.95 0.46
CA GLY A 103 -2.74 0.69 -0.99
C GLY A 103 -3.28 -0.68 -1.42
N ILE A 104 -3.18 -1.73 -0.59
CA ILE A 104 -3.82 -3.02 -0.91
C ILE A 104 -5.34 -2.93 -0.79
N GLY A 105 -5.85 -2.16 0.18
CA GLY A 105 -7.28 -1.87 0.32
C GLY A 105 -7.83 -1.16 -0.92
N ILE A 106 -7.13 -0.12 -1.41
CA ILE A 106 -7.48 0.61 -2.65
C ILE A 106 -7.54 -0.34 -3.85
N LEU A 107 -6.49 -1.15 -4.06
CA LEU A 107 -6.46 -2.09 -5.19
C LEU A 107 -7.59 -3.12 -5.08
N ALA A 108 -7.74 -3.77 -3.92
CA ALA A 108 -8.76 -4.80 -3.71
C ALA A 108 -10.18 -4.25 -3.87
N HIS A 109 -10.45 -3.05 -3.36
CA HIS A 109 -11.73 -2.36 -3.53
C HIS A 109 -12.01 -2.06 -5.00
N HIS A 110 -11.04 -1.51 -5.73
CA HIS A 110 -11.15 -1.25 -7.17
C HIS A 110 -11.47 -2.54 -7.96
N LEU A 111 -10.86 -3.66 -7.59
CA LEU A 111 -11.12 -4.97 -8.21
C LEU A 111 -12.42 -5.63 -7.75
N GLY A 112 -13.23 -4.96 -6.92
CA GLY A 112 -14.53 -5.44 -6.46
C GLY A 112 -14.48 -6.50 -5.36
N ALA A 113 -13.35 -6.63 -4.67
CA ALA A 113 -13.23 -7.53 -3.52
C ALA A 113 -13.80 -6.89 -2.26
N GLU A 114 -14.20 -7.73 -1.31
CA GLU A 114 -14.59 -7.28 0.02
C GLU A 114 -13.35 -6.84 0.80
N VAL A 115 -13.37 -5.60 1.29
CA VAL A 115 -12.37 -5.01 2.18
C VAL A 115 -13.09 -4.58 3.46
N GLY A 116 -12.52 -4.85 4.63
CA GLY A 116 -13.23 -4.53 5.87
C GLY A 116 -12.43 -4.82 7.13
N LYS A 117 -13.09 -4.53 8.27
CA LYS A 117 -12.52 -4.65 9.62
C LYS A 117 -13.05 -5.87 10.38
N ALA A 118 -13.86 -6.71 9.74
CA ALA A 118 -14.51 -7.84 10.40
C ALA A 118 -13.51 -8.94 10.81
N ARG A 119 -12.47 -9.14 10.01
CA ARG A 119 -11.44 -10.17 10.21
C ARG A 119 -10.08 -9.63 9.76
N TYR A 120 -9.03 -10.33 10.16
CA TYR A 120 -7.67 -10.19 9.64
C TYR A 120 -6.94 -8.88 9.99
N GLY A 121 -7.49 -8.05 10.90
CA GLY A 121 -6.75 -6.93 11.45
C GLY A 121 -5.54 -7.42 12.26
N GLU A 122 -4.43 -6.70 12.16
CA GLU A 122 -3.20 -7.04 12.88
C GLU A 122 -2.71 -5.83 13.69
N PRO A 123 -2.41 -6.02 14.98
CA PRO A 123 -1.79 -4.95 15.77
C PRO A 123 -0.42 -4.61 15.21
N VAL A 124 0.08 -3.43 15.59
CA VAL A 124 1.45 -3.04 15.21
C VAL A 124 2.46 -4.04 15.75
N GLY A 125 3.28 -4.55 14.84
CA GLY A 125 4.28 -5.56 15.18
C GLY A 125 4.91 -6.18 13.95
N ALA A 126 5.61 -7.29 14.17
CA ALA A 126 6.12 -8.15 13.12
C ALA A 126 5.31 -9.44 13.02
N VAL A 127 5.05 -9.87 11.78
CA VAL A 127 4.40 -11.14 11.51
C VAL A 127 5.26 -11.99 10.59
N ARG A 128 5.13 -13.31 10.73
CA ARG A 128 5.76 -14.27 9.82
C ARG A 128 4.91 -14.41 8.57
N CYS A 129 5.40 -13.86 7.46
CA CYS A 129 4.85 -14.07 6.13
C CYS A 129 5.40 -15.37 5.54
N ALA A 130 4.54 -16.12 4.86
CA ALA A 130 4.88 -17.35 4.14
C ALA A 130 4.41 -17.24 2.68
N ARG A 131 5.23 -17.78 1.76
CA ARG A 131 4.83 -17.88 0.36
C ARG A 131 3.70 -18.88 0.20
N THR A 132 2.77 -18.55 -0.67
CA THR A 132 1.79 -19.49 -1.21
C THR A 132 2.38 -20.26 -2.39
N GLU A 133 1.62 -21.18 -2.97
CA GLU A 133 2.01 -21.85 -4.21
C GLU A 133 2.24 -20.84 -5.35
N ALA A 134 1.35 -19.86 -5.53
CA ALA A 134 1.52 -18.80 -6.52
C ALA A 134 2.73 -17.89 -6.20
N GLY A 135 2.99 -17.64 -4.92
CA GLY A 135 4.14 -16.84 -4.49
C GLY A 135 5.49 -17.54 -4.71
N ALA A 136 5.51 -18.87 -4.69
CA ALA A 136 6.75 -19.63 -4.94
C ALA A 136 7.27 -19.46 -6.39
N GLY A 137 6.37 -19.20 -7.34
CA GLY A 137 6.71 -18.97 -8.74
C GLY A 137 6.71 -17.50 -9.18
N ASP A 138 6.48 -16.56 -8.25
CA ASP A 138 6.38 -15.16 -8.60
C ASP A 138 7.75 -14.50 -8.74
N PRO A 139 8.05 -13.80 -9.87
CA PRO A 139 9.36 -13.22 -10.14
C PRO A 139 9.78 -12.14 -9.12
N LEU A 140 8.82 -11.39 -8.53
CA LEU A 140 9.16 -10.37 -7.52
C LEU A 140 9.65 -10.98 -6.21
N LEU A 141 9.27 -12.23 -5.94
CA LEU A 141 9.66 -12.96 -4.73
C LEU A 141 10.87 -13.89 -4.95
N GLU A 142 11.46 -13.90 -6.15
CA GLU A 142 12.66 -14.68 -6.43
C GLU A 142 13.82 -14.28 -5.51
N GLY A 143 14.53 -15.27 -4.98
CA GLY A 143 15.67 -15.05 -4.07
C GLY A 143 15.30 -14.75 -2.62
N LEU A 144 14.03 -14.46 -2.30
CA LEU A 144 13.60 -14.35 -0.91
C LEU A 144 13.43 -15.76 -0.27
N PRO A 145 13.55 -15.90 1.05
CA PRO A 145 13.23 -17.15 1.74
C PRO A 145 11.71 -17.46 1.67
N ASP A 146 11.34 -18.73 1.84
CA ASP A 146 9.92 -19.16 1.83
C ASP A 146 9.12 -18.53 2.97
N GLN A 147 9.78 -18.13 4.04
CA GLN A 147 9.19 -17.41 5.15
C GLN A 147 10.13 -16.28 5.60
N PHE A 148 9.55 -15.14 5.92
CA PHE A 148 10.29 -13.98 6.45
C PHE A 148 9.38 -13.15 7.36
N ASP A 149 9.99 -12.34 8.24
CA ASP A 149 9.24 -11.43 9.10
C ASP A 149 9.03 -10.09 8.38
N ALA A 150 7.82 -9.55 8.51
CA ALA A 150 7.43 -8.26 7.95
C ALA A 150 6.70 -7.41 8.98
N PHE A 151 6.84 -6.09 8.90
CA PHE A 151 6.14 -5.15 9.77
C PHE A 151 4.71 -4.92 9.30
N VAL A 152 3.77 -5.01 10.23
CA VAL A 152 2.33 -4.80 10.01
C VAL A 152 1.75 -3.89 11.09
N GLY A 153 0.58 -3.32 10.79
CA GLY A 153 -0.23 -2.55 11.73
C GLY A 153 -1.43 -2.00 10.99
N HIS A 154 -2.54 -2.73 11.00
CA HIS A 154 -3.73 -2.36 10.25
C HIS A 154 -5.01 -2.88 10.89
N LYS A 155 -6.07 -2.09 10.82
CA LYS A 155 -7.42 -2.46 11.28
C LYS A 155 -8.24 -3.09 10.17
N GLU A 156 -8.01 -2.63 8.94
CA GLU A 156 -8.69 -3.08 7.73
C GLU A 156 -7.83 -4.07 6.97
N ALA A 157 -8.45 -5.07 6.37
CA ALA A 157 -7.78 -6.04 5.51
C ALA A 157 -8.70 -6.48 4.37
N VAL A 158 -8.11 -7.05 3.34
CA VAL A 158 -8.82 -7.76 2.28
C VAL A 158 -9.51 -8.97 2.90
N GLN A 159 -10.85 -9.08 2.73
CA GLN A 159 -11.64 -10.17 3.30
C GLN A 159 -11.79 -11.36 2.33
N THR A 160 -11.76 -11.07 1.02
CA THR A 160 -11.83 -12.06 -0.05
C THR A 160 -10.81 -11.72 -1.13
N LEU A 161 -10.16 -12.74 -1.70
CA LEU A 161 -9.22 -12.53 -2.80
C LEU A 161 -9.93 -11.90 -4.01
N PRO A 162 -9.44 -10.78 -4.56
CA PRO A 162 -10.02 -10.20 -5.77
C PRO A 162 -10.01 -11.22 -6.93
N LYS A 163 -11.10 -11.22 -7.71
CA LYS A 163 -11.18 -12.11 -8.87
C LYS A 163 -10.04 -11.83 -9.86
N GLY A 164 -9.32 -12.87 -10.24
CA GLY A 164 -8.19 -12.77 -11.17
C GLY A 164 -6.88 -12.31 -10.54
N ALA A 165 -6.85 -12.05 -9.23
CA ALA A 165 -5.61 -11.78 -8.52
C ALA A 165 -4.91 -13.07 -8.09
N ALA A 166 -3.57 -13.06 -8.14
CA ALA A 166 -2.73 -14.09 -7.56
C ALA A 166 -2.53 -13.80 -6.05
N HIS A 167 -2.67 -14.82 -5.23
CA HIS A 167 -2.39 -14.77 -3.80
C HIS A 167 -0.94 -15.18 -3.56
N LEU A 168 -0.08 -14.24 -3.16
CA LEU A 168 1.37 -14.48 -3.13
C LEU A 168 1.93 -14.78 -1.75
N LEU A 169 1.48 -14.04 -0.73
CA LEU A 169 1.93 -14.22 0.66
C LEU A 169 0.76 -14.25 1.64
N SER A 170 0.93 -15.02 2.70
CA SER A 170 0.00 -15.11 3.83
C SER A 170 0.73 -14.99 5.17
N SER A 171 0.03 -14.58 6.23
CA SER A 171 0.44 -14.76 7.62
C SER A 171 -0.62 -15.55 8.38
N GLY A 172 -0.33 -15.96 9.63
CA GLY A 172 -1.32 -16.63 10.47
C GLY A 172 -2.58 -15.79 10.70
N PRO A 173 -2.45 -14.48 11.10
CA PRO A 173 -3.61 -13.61 11.32
C PRO A 173 -4.28 -13.13 10.03
N CYS A 174 -3.51 -12.84 8.98
CA CYS A 174 -4.02 -12.24 7.73
C CYS A 174 -3.64 -13.09 6.52
N PRO A 175 -4.63 -13.68 5.82
CA PRO A 175 -4.34 -14.55 4.67
C PRO A 175 -3.79 -13.78 3.46
N PHE A 176 -4.17 -12.51 3.27
CA PHE A 176 -3.80 -11.75 2.08
C PHE A 176 -2.73 -10.71 2.37
N GLN A 177 -1.54 -11.18 2.72
CA GLN A 177 -0.39 -10.31 2.98
C GLN A 177 0.20 -9.70 1.71
N MET A 178 0.09 -10.40 0.58
CA MET A 178 0.48 -9.87 -0.73
C MET A 178 -0.35 -10.49 -1.83
N ILE A 179 -0.80 -9.64 -2.75
CA ILE A 179 -1.55 -10.04 -3.94
C ILE A 179 -0.93 -9.39 -5.18
N ARG A 180 -1.18 -10.00 -6.36
CA ARG A 180 -0.83 -9.44 -7.66
C ARG A 180 -2.03 -9.54 -8.61
N HIS A 181 -2.29 -8.46 -9.33
CA HIS A 181 -3.22 -8.42 -10.47
C HIS A 181 -2.43 -8.16 -11.75
N GLY A 182 -2.76 -8.86 -12.85
CA GLY A 182 -1.92 -8.82 -14.05
C GLY A 182 -0.51 -9.34 -13.77
N ASP A 183 0.49 -8.76 -14.41
CA ASP A 183 1.90 -9.12 -14.25
C ASP A 183 2.67 -8.14 -13.37
N ASN A 184 2.22 -6.87 -13.30
CA ASN A 184 2.99 -5.78 -12.69
C ASN A 184 2.28 -5.03 -11.55
N VAL A 185 1.00 -5.35 -11.22
CA VAL A 185 0.23 -4.62 -10.22
C VAL A 185 0.24 -5.39 -8.90
N TYR A 186 1.15 -5.03 -8.01
CA TYR A 186 1.36 -5.66 -6.71
C TYR A 186 0.78 -4.84 -5.57
N ALA A 187 0.35 -5.51 -4.51
CA ALA A 187 0.02 -4.82 -3.27
C ALA A 187 0.31 -5.69 -2.05
N THR A 188 0.75 -5.05 -0.96
CA THR A 188 1.12 -5.69 0.31
C THR A 188 0.29 -5.12 1.45
N GLN A 189 -0.11 -5.98 2.38
CA GLN A 189 -0.71 -5.55 3.64
C GLN A 189 0.37 -5.07 4.62
N PHE A 190 1.53 -5.71 4.58
CA PHE A 190 2.71 -5.29 5.32
C PHE A 190 3.40 -4.07 4.67
N HIS A 191 4.37 -3.52 5.37
CA HIS A 191 5.15 -2.37 4.96
C HIS A 191 6.54 -2.80 4.46
N PRO A 192 6.75 -3.01 3.15
CA PRO A 192 8.04 -3.42 2.61
C PRO A 192 9.13 -2.34 2.73
N GLU A 193 8.72 -1.08 2.82
CA GLU A 193 9.60 0.06 2.99
C GLU A 193 10.07 0.24 4.43
N ALA A 194 9.35 -0.31 5.42
CA ALA A 194 9.58 -0.02 6.82
C ALA A 194 10.73 -0.85 7.41
N ASP A 195 11.43 -0.24 8.34
CA ASP A 195 12.33 -0.89 9.29
C ASP A 195 11.89 -0.58 10.72
N ALA A 196 12.63 -1.09 11.72
CA ALA A 196 12.28 -0.93 13.13
C ALA A 196 12.23 0.55 13.55
N ALA A 197 13.15 1.38 13.06
CA ALA A 197 13.21 2.80 13.41
C ALA A 197 12.02 3.58 12.81
N GLY A 198 11.68 3.33 11.55
CA GLY A 198 10.51 3.93 10.90
C GLY A 198 9.19 3.49 11.55
N PHE A 199 9.11 2.24 12.04
CA PHE A 199 7.93 1.78 12.78
C PHE A 199 7.81 2.41 14.17
N GLU A 200 8.92 2.57 14.90
CA GLU A 200 8.96 3.29 16.17
C GLU A 200 8.47 4.74 16.01
N SER A 201 8.91 5.44 14.96
CA SER A 201 8.46 6.78 14.62
C SER A 201 6.93 6.80 14.40
N ARG A 202 6.39 5.85 13.63
CA ARG A 202 4.95 5.73 13.38
C ARG A 202 4.16 5.46 14.67
N ILE A 203 4.65 4.57 15.55
CA ILE A 203 4.04 4.31 16.86
C ILE A 203 3.98 5.61 17.68
N ARG A 204 5.08 6.35 17.75
CA ARG A 204 5.15 7.62 18.48
C ARG A 204 4.15 8.65 17.97
N ILE A 205 4.00 8.77 16.65
CA ILE A 205 3.09 9.73 15.99
C ILE A 205 1.62 9.35 16.22
N TYR A 206 1.28 8.05 16.08
CA TYR A 206 -0.12 7.60 16.04
C TYR A 206 -0.66 7.08 17.37
N ARG A 207 0.19 6.86 18.41
CA ARG A 207 -0.22 6.28 19.71
C ARG A 207 -1.38 7.00 20.41
N HIS A 208 -1.54 8.32 20.17
CA HIS A 208 -2.60 9.13 20.78
C HIS A 208 -3.82 9.33 19.86
N LYS A 209 -3.83 8.70 18.69
CA LYS A 209 -4.88 8.87 17.68
C LYS A 209 -5.80 7.64 17.57
N GLY A 210 -5.78 6.77 18.59
CA GLY A 210 -6.62 5.57 18.60
C GLY A 210 -6.27 4.56 17.50
N TYR A 211 -5.02 4.58 17.05
CA TYR A 211 -4.53 3.65 16.02
C TYR A 211 -4.07 2.31 16.62
N PHE A 212 -3.85 2.31 17.93
CA PHE A 212 -3.44 1.14 18.72
C PHE A 212 -4.46 0.83 19.81
#